data_ea19264f63ca85b6888c5be71de0270b
#
_entry.id   ea19264f63ca85b6888c5be71de0270b
#
_cell.length_a   1.000
_cell.length_b   1.000
_cell.length_c   1.000
_cell.angle_alpha   90.00
_cell.angle_beta   90.00
_cell.angle_gamma   90.00
#
_symmetry.space_group_name_H-M   'P 1'
#
loop_
_entity.id
_entity.type
_entity.pdbx_description
1 polymer ?
#
loop_
_entity_poly.entity_id
_entity_poly.type
_entity_poly.pdbx_seq_one_letter_code
_entity_poly.pdbx_strand_id
1 'polypeptide(L)'
;MVWPIPREEILAEHTLNLEERLPDSEFGNEVFKYNILLALKYIEGDPDLGEPFIAEVELQPGEIFAFQENLLPEFENKTVKTGWTKYIAQEGYKPLSGLYGNGVCHLASLINWTASDAGLKVTALANHNFWPVPGVPKEYGTSIRYLADGGWKTKNQNLYLENPFDYSVKLIFKASDEEVDLKVVR
;
A
#
# COMPACT_ATOMS: atom_id res chain seq x y z
N MET A 1 33.89 -18.83 -14.66
CA MET A 1 32.66 -18.47 -15.43
C MET A 1 31.82 -17.61 -14.51
N VAL A 2 31.79 -16.30 -14.74
CA VAL A 2 30.98 -15.37 -13.92
C VAL A 2 29.60 -15.35 -14.56
N TRP A 3 28.60 -15.89 -13.88
CA TRP A 3 27.22 -15.75 -14.30
C TRP A 3 26.82 -14.28 -14.15
N PRO A 4 26.22 -13.66 -15.17
CA PRO A 4 25.69 -12.31 -15.03
C PRO A 4 24.64 -12.31 -13.91
N ILE A 5 24.78 -11.42 -12.92
CA ILE A 5 23.74 -11.16 -11.94
C ILE A 5 22.53 -10.68 -12.75
N PRO A 6 21.36 -11.31 -12.64
CA PRO A 6 20.16 -10.84 -13.34
C PRO A 6 19.93 -9.38 -12.90
N ARG A 7 19.91 -8.46 -13.85
CA ARG A 7 19.43 -7.10 -13.56
C ARG A 7 17.92 -7.21 -13.33
N GLU A 8 17.48 -6.74 -12.18
CA GLU A 8 16.04 -6.56 -11.93
C GLU A 8 15.48 -5.68 -13.04
N GLU A 9 14.44 -6.16 -13.72
CA GLU A 9 13.71 -5.39 -14.72
C GLU A 9 12.57 -4.65 -14.02
N ILE A 10 12.57 -3.32 -14.14
CA ILE A 10 11.51 -2.46 -13.60
C ILE A 10 10.31 -2.56 -14.54
N LEU A 11 9.17 -3.04 -14.04
CA LEU A 11 7.91 -3.12 -14.76
C LEU A 11 7.13 -1.79 -14.66
N ALA A 12 7.13 -1.16 -13.49
CA ALA A 12 6.58 0.19 -13.26
C ALA A 12 7.22 0.84 -12.04
N GLU A 13 7.18 2.17 -11.99
CA GLU A 13 7.70 2.97 -10.89
C GLU A 13 6.90 4.26 -10.73
N HIS A 14 6.45 4.57 -9.51
CA HIS A 14 5.79 5.83 -9.17
C HIS A 14 6.20 6.30 -7.77
N THR A 15 6.12 7.63 -7.57
CA THR A 15 6.50 8.30 -6.32
C THR A 15 5.30 8.99 -5.69
N LEU A 16 5.19 8.91 -4.38
CA LEU A 16 4.24 9.65 -3.56
C LEU A 16 5.00 10.67 -2.71
N ASN A 17 4.89 11.95 -3.04
CA ASN A 17 5.42 13.02 -2.21
C ASN A 17 4.66 13.08 -0.87
N LEU A 18 5.35 13.10 0.27
CA LEU A 18 4.74 13.10 1.61
C LEU A 18 4.52 14.48 2.21
N GLU A 19 5.05 15.53 1.62
CA GLU A 19 4.96 16.89 2.15
C GLU A 19 3.64 17.60 1.84
N GLU A 20 2.87 17.08 0.88
CA GLU A 20 1.62 17.70 0.41
C GLU A 20 0.43 16.74 0.48
N ARG A 21 0.32 15.94 1.54
CA ARG A 21 -0.80 14.98 1.69
C ARG A 21 -2.10 15.64 2.11
N LEU A 22 -2.00 16.74 2.88
CA LEU A 22 -3.12 17.58 3.30
C LEU A 22 -2.66 19.07 3.23
N PRO A 23 -2.74 19.73 2.07
CA PRO A 23 -2.05 21.03 1.82
C PRO A 23 -2.46 22.15 2.76
N ASP A 24 -3.71 22.15 3.25
CA ASP A 24 -4.25 23.24 4.09
C ASP A 24 -3.98 23.03 5.59
N SER A 25 -3.20 22.02 5.98
CA SER A 25 -2.95 21.68 7.39
C SER A 25 -1.58 21.04 7.58
N GLU A 26 -0.62 21.78 8.10
CA GLU A 26 0.70 21.28 8.47
C GLU A 26 0.59 20.08 9.44
N PHE A 27 -0.16 20.25 10.53
CA PHE A 27 -0.40 19.15 11.49
C PHE A 27 -1.07 17.95 10.83
N GLY A 28 -2.08 18.17 9.99
CA GLY A 28 -2.76 17.09 9.27
C GLY A 28 -1.82 16.37 8.31
N ASN A 29 -0.95 17.12 7.61
CA ASN A 29 0.05 16.55 6.72
C ASN A 29 1.01 15.63 7.47
N GLU A 30 1.52 16.06 8.64
CA GLU A 30 2.39 15.25 9.50
C GLU A 30 1.70 13.96 10.00
N VAL A 31 0.40 14.01 10.29
CA VAL A 31 -0.37 12.81 10.65
C VAL A 31 -0.48 11.84 9.47
N PHE A 32 -0.78 12.33 8.27
CA PHE A 32 -0.85 11.51 7.06
C PHE A 32 0.49 10.84 6.76
N LYS A 33 1.57 11.62 6.73
CA LYS A 33 2.94 11.17 6.52
C LYS A 33 3.32 10.07 7.51
N TYR A 34 3.16 10.34 8.80
CA TYR A 34 3.45 9.37 9.86
C TYR A 34 2.70 8.04 9.67
N ASN A 35 1.41 8.10 9.39
CA ASN A 35 0.58 6.90 9.24
C ASN A 35 0.92 6.12 7.95
N ILE A 36 1.32 6.79 6.88
CA ILE A 36 1.81 6.15 5.64
C ILE A 36 3.10 5.37 5.93
N LEU A 37 4.07 6.01 6.57
CA LEU A 37 5.35 5.39 6.93
C LEU A 37 5.15 4.21 7.89
N LEU A 38 4.27 4.37 8.88
CA LEU A 38 3.94 3.29 9.80
C LEU A 38 3.28 2.09 9.09
N ALA A 39 2.37 2.33 8.14
CA ALA A 39 1.77 1.26 7.35
C ALA A 39 2.80 0.48 6.54
N LEU A 40 3.79 1.15 5.96
CA LEU A 40 4.91 0.51 5.27
C LEU A 40 5.80 -0.30 6.22
N LYS A 41 6.02 0.17 7.43
CA LYS A 41 6.77 -0.57 8.46
C LYS A 41 6.04 -1.85 8.90
N TYR A 42 4.72 -1.83 8.95
CA TYR A 42 3.94 -3.06 9.17
C TYR A 42 4.07 -4.03 7.99
N ILE A 43 4.17 -3.53 6.75
CA ILE A 43 4.43 -4.36 5.56
C ILE A 43 5.84 -4.99 5.64
N GLU A 44 6.84 -4.23 6.11
CA GLU A 44 8.20 -4.72 6.35
C GLU A 44 8.26 -5.76 7.48
N GLY A 45 7.35 -5.68 8.46
CA GLY A 45 7.30 -6.54 9.63
C GLY A 45 8.05 -6.00 10.86
N ASP A 46 8.54 -4.77 10.81
CA ASP A 46 9.17 -4.06 11.93
C ASP A 46 8.55 -2.67 12.08
N PRO A 47 7.62 -2.44 13.03
CA PRO A 47 6.91 -1.18 13.18
C PRO A 47 7.77 -0.02 13.72
N ASP A 48 9.05 -0.22 14.02
CA ASP A 48 9.93 0.86 14.45
C ASP A 48 10.25 1.81 13.28
N LEU A 49 9.89 3.08 13.46
CA LEU A 49 10.15 4.14 12.48
C LEU A 49 11.60 4.63 12.58
N GLY A 50 12.51 3.85 12.00
CA GLY A 50 13.88 4.31 11.68
C GLY A 50 13.94 4.78 10.23
N GLU A 51 14.78 5.75 9.90
CA GLU A 51 14.80 6.37 8.59
C GLU A 51 16.18 6.40 7.92
N PRO A 52 16.22 6.42 6.58
CA PRO A 52 15.25 5.87 5.60
C PRO A 52 15.20 4.35 5.65
N PHE A 53 14.14 3.74 5.10
CA PHE A 53 14.00 2.28 5.10
C PHE A 53 13.47 1.75 3.75
N ILE A 54 13.58 0.42 3.57
CA ILE A 54 13.05 -0.29 2.41
C ILE A 54 12.11 -1.37 2.91
N ALA A 55 10.85 -1.36 2.42
CA ALA A 55 9.91 -2.44 2.61
C ALA A 55 9.72 -3.21 1.31
N GLU A 56 9.60 -4.53 1.38
CA GLU A 56 9.45 -5.37 0.19
C GLU A 56 8.30 -6.36 0.33
N VAL A 57 7.58 -6.58 -0.77
CA VAL A 57 6.57 -7.65 -0.90
C VAL A 57 6.88 -8.43 -2.15
N GLU A 58 7.28 -9.69 -2.01
CA GLU A 58 7.45 -10.61 -3.14
C GLU A 58 6.20 -11.44 -3.33
N LEU A 59 5.73 -11.56 -4.58
CA LEU A 59 4.59 -12.36 -4.98
C LEU A 59 5.03 -13.42 -5.99
N GLN A 60 4.89 -14.70 -5.61
CA GLN A 60 5.07 -15.81 -6.54
C GLN A 60 3.91 -15.86 -7.54
N PRO A 61 4.02 -16.59 -8.67
CA PRO A 61 2.92 -16.79 -9.61
C PRO A 61 1.62 -17.18 -8.90
N GLY A 62 0.54 -16.41 -9.12
CA GLY A 62 -0.78 -16.64 -8.53
C GLY A 62 -0.93 -16.23 -7.06
N GLU A 63 0.13 -15.77 -6.38
CA GLU A 63 0.01 -15.21 -5.02
C GLU A 63 -0.67 -13.85 -5.04
N ILE A 64 -1.27 -13.51 -3.89
CA ILE A 64 -2.01 -12.26 -3.68
C ILE A 64 -1.38 -11.49 -2.52
N PHE A 65 -1.27 -10.17 -2.69
CA PHE A 65 -1.15 -9.23 -1.60
C PHE A 65 -2.49 -8.57 -1.33
N ALA A 66 -2.94 -8.56 -0.07
CA ALA A 66 -4.10 -7.80 0.38
C ALA A 66 -3.64 -6.73 1.37
N PHE A 67 -4.09 -5.49 1.18
CA PHE A 67 -3.64 -4.37 2.02
C PHE A 67 -4.04 -4.55 3.50
N GLN A 68 -5.12 -5.28 3.78
CA GLN A 68 -5.55 -5.66 5.13
C GLN A 68 -6.14 -7.09 5.17
N GLU A 69 -6.29 -7.65 6.38
CA GLU A 69 -6.59 -9.06 6.63
C GLU A 69 -8.02 -9.53 6.29
N ASN A 70 -8.99 -8.61 6.18
CA ASN A 70 -10.38 -8.97 5.87
C ASN A 70 -10.55 -9.21 4.38
N LEU A 71 -10.55 -10.48 3.98
CA LEU A 71 -10.52 -10.90 2.59
C LEU A 71 -11.92 -11.03 1.97
N LEU A 72 -12.02 -10.78 0.66
CA LEU A 72 -13.16 -11.19 -0.15
C LEU A 72 -13.23 -12.73 -0.23
N PRO A 73 -14.44 -13.33 -0.33
CA PRO A 73 -14.60 -14.79 -0.37
C PRO A 73 -13.77 -15.48 -1.45
N GLU A 74 -13.59 -14.85 -2.60
CA GLU A 74 -12.79 -15.36 -3.72
C GLU A 74 -11.29 -15.49 -3.42
N PHE A 75 -10.81 -14.85 -2.36
CA PHE A 75 -9.40 -14.87 -1.93
C PHE A 75 -9.16 -15.72 -0.68
N GLU A 76 -10.20 -16.12 0.07
CA GLU A 76 -10.07 -16.84 1.35
C GLU A 76 -9.32 -18.19 1.22
N ASN A 77 -9.34 -18.82 0.02
CA ASN A 77 -8.67 -20.11 -0.25
C ASN A 77 -7.38 -19.97 -1.06
N LYS A 78 -6.86 -18.74 -1.24
CA LYS A 78 -5.62 -18.48 -1.97
C LYS A 78 -4.48 -18.18 -1.01
N THR A 79 -3.24 -18.24 -1.49
CA THR A 79 -2.08 -17.77 -0.73
C THR A 79 -2.07 -16.24 -0.74
N VAL A 80 -2.33 -15.65 0.42
CA VAL A 80 -2.45 -14.20 0.60
C VAL A 80 -1.43 -13.70 1.61
N LYS A 81 -0.67 -12.68 1.22
CA LYS A 81 0.16 -11.86 2.10
C LYS A 81 -0.60 -10.59 2.46
N THR A 82 -0.50 -10.12 3.70
CA THR A 82 -1.22 -8.91 4.16
C THR A 82 -0.28 -7.92 4.82
N GLY A 83 -0.73 -6.66 4.92
CA GLY A 83 -0.01 -5.60 5.64
C GLY A 83 -0.08 -5.71 7.16
N TRP A 84 -0.79 -6.70 7.73
CA TRP A 84 -0.85 -7.05 9.15
C TRP A 84 -1.29 -5.91 10.10
N THR A 85 -2.00 -4.91 9.63
CA THR A 85 -2.42 -3.76 10.44
C THR A 85 -3.94 -3.51 10.33
N LYS A 86 -4.50 -2.94 11.41
CA LYS A 86 -5.91 -2.58 11.56
C LYS A 86 -6.13 -1.07 11.57
N TYR A 87 -5.05 -0.30 11.47
CA TYR A 87 -5.05 1.18 11.46
C TYR A 87 -5.68 1.77 12.73
N ILE A 88 -5.35 1.23 13.91
CA ILE A 88 -5.89 1.62 15.21
C ILE A 88 -4.82 2.26 16.10
N ALA A 89 -5.27 2.92 17.19
CA ALA A 89 -4.36 3.57 18.15
C ALA A 89 -3.35 2.62 18.79
N GLN A 90 -3.76 1.38 19.10
CA GLN A 90 -2.92 0.36 19.73
C GLN A 90 -1.74 -0.07 18.86
N GLU A 91 -1.82 0.14 17.56
CA GLU A 91 -0.76 -0.10 16.59
C GLU A 91 0.12 1.15 16.34
N GLY A 92 -0.13 2.25 17.06
CA GLY A 92 0.63 3.49 16.96
C GLY A 92 0.09 4.51 15.98
N TYR A 93 -1.01 4.22 15.26
CA TYR A 93 -1.58 5.19 14.31
C TYR A 93 -2.06 6.46 15.00
N LYS A 94 -1.72 7.60 14.41
CA LYS A 94 -2.13 8.92 14.89
C LYS A 94 -3.52 9.28 14.39
N PRO A 95 -4.38 9.88 15.24
CA PRO A 95 -5.70 10.32 14.82
C PRO A 95 -5.67 11.71 14.17
N LEU A 96 -6.58 11.94 13.22
CA LEU A 96 -6.95 13.24 12.74
C LEU A 96 -8.47 13.34 12.70
N SER A 97 -9.06 14.38 13.33
CA SER A 97 -10.51 14.57 13.43
C SER A 97 -11.27 13.35 13.97
N GLY A 98 -10.66 12.63 14.93
CA GLY A 98 -11.26 11.44 15.56
C GLY A 98 -11.18 10.15 14.74
N LEU A 99 -10.52 10.16 13.59
CA LEU A 99 -10.29 8.98 12.75
C LEU A 99 -8.81 8.58 12.79
N TYR A 100 -8.53 7.28 12.86
CA TYR A 100 -7.19 6.70 12.77
C TYR A 100 -6.90 6.23 11.34
N GLY A 101 -5.61 6.07 11.00
CA GLY A 101 -5.20 5.59 9.69
C GLY A 101 -5.36 6.59 8.53
N ASN A 102 -5.51 7.88 8.83
CA ASN A 102 -5.47 8.92 7.80
C ASN A 102 -4.15 8.85 7.04
N GLY A 103 -4.20 8.88 5.72
CA GLY A 103 -3.04 8.71 4.84
C GLY A 103 -2.94 7.31 4.21
N VAL A 104 -3.44 6.23 4.85
CA VAL A 104 -3.30 4.86 4.30
C VAL A 104 -4.00 4.68 2.95
N CYS A 105 -5.10 5.43 2.69
CA CYS A 105 -5.73 5.43 1.37
C CYS A 105 -4.81 6.02 0.29
N HIS A 106 -3.96 6.99 0.63
CA HIS A 106 -2.98 7.56 -0.31
C HIS A 106 -1.91 6.53 -0.67
N LEU A 107 -1.41 5.79 0.31
CA LEU A 107 -0.48 4.67 0.06
C LEU A 107 -1.12 3.58 -0.80
N ALA A 108 -2.35 3.17 -0.47
CA ALA A 108 -3.07 2.18 -1.25
C ALA A 108 -3.31 2.64 -2.70
N SER A 109 -3.53 3.94 -2.91
CA SER A 109 -3.70 4.51 -4.25
C SER A 109 -2.40 4.52 -5.05
N LEU A 110 -1.25 4.81 -4.42
CA LEU A 110 0.07 4.64 -5.05
C LEU A 110 0.28 3.18 -5.47
N ILE A 111 -0.02 2.24 -4.57
CA ILE A 111 0.14 0.81 -4.84
C ILE A 111 -0.78 0.36 -5.99
N ASN A 112 -2.06 0.78 -6.00
CA ASN A 112 -2.98 0.49 -7.09
C ASN A 112 -2.43 0.99 -8.43
N TRP A 113 -1.98 2.25 -8.47
CA TRP A 113 -1.43 2.85 -9.69
C TRP A 113 -0.22 2.08 -10.20
N THR A 114 0.80 1.90 -9.36
CA THR A 114 2.05 1.24 -9.78
C THR A 114 1.83 -0.22 -10.16
N ALA A 115 1.00 -0.95 -9.41
CA ALA A 115 0.69 -2.34 -9.70
C ALA A 115 -0.11 -2.51 -11.00
N SER A 116 -1.05 -1.59 -11.28
CA SER A 116 -1.81 -1.59 -12.54
C SER A 116 -0.91 -1.35 -13.75
N ASP A 117 -0.02 -0.36 -13.66
CA ASP A 117 0.93 -0.05 -14.73
C ASP A 117 1.96 -1.17 -14.95
N ALA A 118 2.30 -1.91 -13.88
CA ALA A 118 3.14 -3.11 -13.95
C ALA A 118 2.44 -4.34 -14.55
N GLY A 119 1.12 -4.29 -14.78
CA GLY A 119 0.34 -5.39 -15.33
C GLY A 119 -0.09 -6.43 -14.30
N LEU A 120 -0.01 -6.15 -13.00
CA LEU A 120 -0.62 -6.98 -11.96
C LEU A 120 -2.16 -6.92 -12.08
N LYS A 121 -2.84 -7.99 -11.64
CA LYS A 121 -4.28 -7.97 -11.56
C LYS A 121 -4.71 -7.29 -10.27
N VAL A 122 -5.27 -6.09 -10.38
CA VAL A 122 -5.70 -5.28 -9.23
C VAL A 122 -7.21 -5.38 -9.01
N THR A 123 -7.62 -5.57 -7.75
CA THR A 123 -9.01 -5.47 -7.31
C THR A 123 -9.11 -4.42 -6.21
N ALA A 124 -9.73 -3.28 -6.52
CA ALA A 124 -10.01 -2.16 -5.63
C ALA A 124 -11.48 -1.75 -5.79
N LEU A 125 -12.38 -2.34 -5.01
CA LEU A 125 -13.84 -2.20 -5.19
C LEU A 125 -14.39 -0.84 -4.71
N ALA A 126 -13.67 -0.15 -3.82
CA ALA A 126 -14.05 1.16 -3.30
C ALA A 126 -13.03 2.22 -3.73
N ASN A 127 -13.48 3.17 -4.53
CA ASN A 127 -12.64 4.29 -4.96
C ASN A 127 -12.56 5.40 -3.88
N HIS A 128 -11.58 6.32 -4.05
CA HIS A 128 -11.36 7.49 -3.20
C HIS A 128 -11.76 8.80 -3.91
N ASN A 129 -12.81 8.76 -4.74
CA ASN A 129 -13.18 9.86 -5.63
C ASN A 129 -13.74 11.11 -4.92
N PHE A 130 -14.26 10.95 -3.68
CA PHE A 130 -14.79 12.05 -2.88
C PHE A 130 -13.71 13.03 -2.43
N TRP A 131 -12.44 12.59 -2.36
CA TRP A 131 -11.28 13.40 -2.05
C TRP A 131 -10.08 12.90 -2.88
N PRO A 132 -9.75 13.55 -4.00
CA PRO A 132 -8.65 13.13 -4.85
C PRO A 132 -7.33 13.03 -4.06
N VAL A 133 -6.57 11.98 -4.31
CA VAL A 133 -5.24 11.78 -3.70
C VAL A 133 -4.24 12.66 -4.44
N PRO A 134 -3.58 13.63 -3.77
CA PRO A 134 -2.60 14.48 -4.44
C PRO A 134 -1.49 13.64 -5.10
N GLY A 135 -1.17 13.94 -6.37
CA GLY A 135 -0.11 13.26 -7.12
C GLY A 135 -0.46 11.88 -7.66
N VAL A 136 -1.68 11.36 -7.44
CA VAL A 136 -2.16 10.09 -7.99
C VAL A 136 -3.32 10.34 -8.96
N PRO A 137 -3.33 9.75 -10.18
CA PRO A 137 -4.47 9.86 -11.08
C PRO A 137 -5.75 9.34 -10.43
N LYS A 138 -6.87 10.04 -10.65
CA LYS A 138 -8.13 9.83 -9.94
C LYS A 138 -8.69 8.41 -10.07
N GLU A 139 -8.46 7.76 -11.19
CA GLU A 139 -8.89 6.38 -11.48
C GLU A 139 -8.25 5.34 -10.57
N TYR A 140 -7.07 5.63 -10.01
CA TYR A 140 -6.37 4.73 -9.08
C TYR A 140 -6.67 5.03 -7.61
N GLY A 141 -7.48 6.05 -7.32
CA GLY A 141 -7.89 6.38 -5.96
C GLY A 141 -8.57 5.21 -5.26
N THR A 142 -7.99 4.73 -4.16
CA THR A 142 -8.42 3.51 -3.45
C THR A 142 -8.79 3.83 -2.01
N SER A 143 -10.01 3.45 -1.59
CA SER A 143 -10.47 3.57 -0.21
C SER A 143 -10.12 2.33 0.60
N ILE A 144 -9.44 2.55 1.73
CA ILE A 144 -9.12 1.53 2.72
C ILE A 144 -9.90 1.81 4.01
N ARG A 145 -10.49 0.76 4.58
CA ARG A 145 -11.17 0.83 5.88
C ARG A 145 -11.14 -0.51 6.57
N TYR A 146 -10.69 -0.52 7.81
CA TYR A 146 -10.78 -1.66 8.68
C TYR A 146 -11.92 -1.50 9.69
N LEU A 147 -12.72 -2.56 9.90
CA LEU A 147 -13.71 -2.68 10.97
C LEU A 147 -13.52 -4.05 11.61
N ALA A 148 -13.47 -4.09 12.94
CA ALA A 148 -13.19 -5.31 13.71
C ALA A 148 -14.24 -6.43 13.52
N ASP A 149 -15.46 -6.09 13.09
CA ASP A 149 -16.52 -7.07 12.79
C ASP A 149 -16.31 -7.81 11.46
N GLY A 150 -15.28 -7.43 10.67
CA GLY A 150 -14.98 -8.06 9.38
C GLY A 150 -16.09 -7.93 8.33
N GLY A 151 -17.02 -6.96 8.52
CA GLY A 151 -18.19 -6.78 7.68
C GLY A 151 -17.87 -6.47 6.22
N TRP A 152 -18.90 -6.56 5.37
CA TRP A 152 -18.83 -6.32 3.93
C TRP A 152 -18.08 -5.02 3.54
N LYS A 153 -18.29 -3.94 4.30
CA LYS A 153 -17.64 -2.65 4.05
C LYS A 153 -16.10 -2.75 4.13
N THR A 154 -15.58 -3.50 5.09
CA THR A 154 -14.15 -3.70 5.28
C THR A 154 -13.53 -4.50 4.12
N LYS A 155 -14.18 -5.60 3.73
CA LYS A 155 -13.71 -6.46 2.62
C LYS A 155 -13.67 -5.70 1.29
N ASN A 156 -14.66 -4.83 1.04
CA ASN A 156 -14.73 -4.01 -0.17
C ASN A 156 -13.82 -2.78 -0.14
N GLN A 157 -13.54 -2.24 1.04
CA GLN A 157 -12.60 -1.14 1.23
C GLN A 157 -11.20 -1.68 1.55
N ASN A 158 -10.70 -2.52 0.65
CA ASN A 158 -9.39 -3.16 0.66
C ASN A 158 -8.79 -3.09 -0.75
N LEU A 159 -7.50 -3.35 -0.85
CA LEU A 159 -6.77 -3.45 -2.11
C LEU A 159 -6.19 -4.85 -2.23
N TYR A 160 -6.40 -5.50 -3.36
CA TYR A 160 -5.85 -6.82 -3.67
C TYR A 160 -5.03 -6.76 -4.94
N LEU A 161 -3.82 -7.32 -4.90
CA LEU A 161 -2.92 -7.48 -6.03
C LEU A 161 -2.66 -8.95 -6.24
N GLU A 162 -2.99 -9.49 -7.40
CA GLU A 162 -2.65 -10.87 -7.79
C GLU A 162 -1.54 -10.83 -8.83
N ASN A 163 -0.49 -11.64 -8.65
CA ASN A 163 0.54 -11.83 -9.66
C ASN A 163 0.03 -12.77 -10.76
N PRO A 164 -0.30 -12.27 -11.98
CA PRO A 164 -0.83 -13.09 -13.06
C PRO A 164 0.28 -13.74 -13.91
N PHE A 165 1.55 -13.40 -13.64
CA PHE A 165 2.68 -13.85 -14.44
C PHE A 165 3.15 -15.24 -14.03
N ASP A 166 3.95 -15.88 -14.87
CA ASP A 166 4.62 -17.16 -14.61
C ASP A 166 5.99 -17.00 -13.90
N TYR A 167 6.33 -15.78 -13.49
CA TYR A 167 7.53 -15.42 -12.73
C TYR A 167 7.15 -14.64 -11.48
N SER A 168 8.06 -14.60 -10.48
CA SER A 168 7.87 -13.80 -9.29
C SER A 168 8.01 -12.31 -9.61
N VAL A 169 7.23 -11.48 -8.92
CA VAL A 169 7.37 -10.03 -8.92
C VAL A 169 7.61 -9.53 -7.51
N LYS A 170 8.33 -8.40 -7.39
CA LYS A 170 8.59 -7.78 -6.11
C LYS A 170 8.14 -6.31 -6.15
N LEU A 171 7.38 -5.92 -5.15
CA LEU A 171 7.09 -4.52 -4.84
C LEU A 171 8.16 -4.03 -3.88
N ILE A 172 8.89 -3.00 -4.25
CA ILE A 172 9.97 -2.40 -3.45
C ILE A 172 9.59 -0.97 -3.12
N PHE A 173 9.37 -0.71 -1.84
CA PHE A 173 9.09 0.63 -1.31
C PHE A 173 10.36 1.20 -0.72
N LYS A 174 10.84 2.32 -1.25
CA LYS A 174 11.86 3.14 -0.61
C LYS A 174 11.18 4.31 0.07
N ALA A 175 11.25 4.37 1.38
CA ALA A 175 10.58 5.38 2.18
C ALA A 175 11.59 6.32 2.82
N SER A 176 11.31 7.61 2.73
CA SER A 176 12.00 8.70 3.41
C SER A 176 10.98 9.64 4.06
N ASP A 177 11.46 10.68 4.72
CA ASP A 177 10.62 11.76 5.26
C ASP A 177 9.90 12.57 4.19
N GLU A 178 10.41 12.60 2.96
CA GLU A 178 9.91 13.46 1.87
C GLU A 178 8.99 12.70 0.92
N GLU A 179 9.27 11.40 0.70
CA GLU A 179 8.59 10.63 -0.35
C GLU A 179 8.60 9.12 -0.10
N VAL A 180 7.71 8.44 -0.79
CA VAL A 180 7.71 7.00 -0.96
C VAL A 180 7.82 6.68 -2.45
N ASP A 181 8.93 6.07 -2.85
CA ASP A 181 9.09 5.47 -4.17
C ASP A 181 8.62 4.02 -4.15
N LEU A 182 7.76 3.65 -5.07
CA LEU A 182 7.34 2.27 -5.28
C LEU A 182 7.77 1.80 -6.66
N LYS A 183 8.54 0.70 -6.68
CA LYS A 183 8.89 -0.04 -7.91
C LYS A 183 8.26 -1.42 -7.88
N VAL A 184 7.78 -1.87 -9.02
CA VAL A 184 7.46 -3.27 -9.27
C VAL A 184 8.53 -3.81 -10.21
N VAL A 185 9.21 -4.87 -9.79
CA VAL A 185 10.33 -5.49 -10.53
C VAL A 185 10.12 -7.00 -10.72
N ARG A 186 10.81 -7.57 -11.72
CA ARG A 186 10.95 -9.02 -11.91
C ARG A 186 12.40 -9.47 -11.92
#